data_8c6d7e154d67b94dc229736741a29326
#
_entry.id   8c6d7e154d67b94dc229736741a29326
#
_cell.length_a   1.000
_cell.length_b   1.000
_cell.length_c   1.000
_cell.angle_alpha   90.00
_cell.angle_beta   90.00
_cell.angle_gamma   90.00
#
_symmetry.space_group_name_H-M   'P 1'
#
loop_
_entity.id
_entity.type
_entity.pdbx_description
1 polymer ?
#
loop_
_entity_poly.entity_id
_entity_poly.type
_entity_poly.pdbx_seq_one_letter_code
_entity_poly.pdbx_strand_id
1 'polypeptide(L)'
;KKLFDLIKKLEKKITNPKLGLPEDFFLFLTRVTPMINVDLLIKNYKKETLLTWRQPGEKYPAGWHLPGGIIRFNEKAINRVNEVAKLELGCSIKSASKPIFIKEIFLKQRNRSHFISLLYKCTLKTNPNIKLKYEDGEPKPGQWMWHKKSPKNLIKPHKIYKKFL
;
A
#
# COMPACT_ATOMS: atom_id res chain seq x y z
N LYS A 1 21.25 -23.97 -19.68
CA LYS A 1 22.21 -22.94 -20.08
C LYS A 1 21.48 -21.68 -20.56
N LYS A 2 20.61 -21.74 -21.58
CA LYS A 2 19.87 -20.60 -22.16
C LYS A 2 19.01 -19.81 -21.12
N LEU A 3 18.31 -20.48 -20.19
CA LEU A 3 17.50 -19.81 -19.15
C LEU A 3 18.39 -19.04 -18.15
N PHE A 4 19.48 -19.63 -17.72
CA PHE A 4 20.45 -18.99 -16.84
C PHE A 4 21.04 -17.71 -17.42
N ASP A 5 21.37 -17.73 -18.70
CA ASP A 5 21.90 -16.54 -19.40
C ASP A 5 20.86 -15.43 -19.54
N LEU A 6 19.59 -15.80 -19.74
CA LEU A 6 18.46 -14.84 -19.72
C LEU A 6 18.28 -14.21 -18.34
N ILE A 7 18.31 -15.01 -17.27
CA ILE A 7 18.22 -14.51 -15.89
C ILE A 7 19.35 -13.51 -15.61
N LYS A 8 20.60 -13.85 -15.94
CA LYS A 8 21.74 -12.94 -15.78
C LYS A 8 21.56 -11.61 -16.53
N LYS A 9 20.99 -11.65 -17.73
CA LYS A 9 20.69 -10.43 -18.50
C LYS A 9 19.62 -9.59 -17.81
N LEU A 10 18.60 -10.21 -17.22
CA LEU A 10 17.55 -9.51 -16.44
C LEU A 10 18.12 -8.89 -15.17
N GLU A 11 18.95 -9.62 -14.42
CA GLU A 11 19.59 -9.12 -13.20
C GLU A 11 20.37 -7.84 -13.45
N LYS A 12 21.09 -7.75 -14.58
CA LYS A 12 21.83 -6.54 -14.99
C LYS A 12 20.94 -5.31 -15.20
N LYS A 13 19.63 -5.50 -15.44
CA LYS A 13 18.66 -4.39 -15.57
C LYS A 13 18.14 -3.90 -14.21
N ILE A 14 18.43 -4.62 -13.14
CA ILE A 14 18.01 -4.26 -11.77
C ILE A 14 19.21 -3.64 -11.07
N THR A 15 19.33 -2.33 -11.16
CA THR A 15 20.49 -1.60 -10.58
C THR A 15 20.43 -1.57 -9.05
N ASN A 16 19.27 -1.33 -8.48
CA ASN A 16 19.08 -1.32 -7.02
C ASN A 16 17.65 -1.75 -6.63
N PRO A 17 17.43 -3.03 -6.28
CA PRO A 17 16.09 -3.52 -5.94
C PRO A 17 15.50 -2.89 -4.67
N LYS A 18 16.30 -2.23 -3.83
CA LYS A 18 15.82 -1.46 -2.66
C LYS A 18 15.07 -0.20 -3.07
N LEU A 19 15.34 0.36 -4.24
CA LEU A 19 14.61 1.51 -4.78
C LEU A 19 13.34 1.13 -5.54
N GLY A 20 13.14 -0.16 -5.79
CA GLY A 20 12.05 -0.73 -6.56
C GLY A 20 12.58 -1.51 -7.76
N LEU A 21 11.67 -2.07 -8.52
CA LEU A 21 11.99 -2.86 -9.71
C LEU A 21 11.43 -2.16 -10.94
N PRO A 22 12.05 -2.32 -12.12
CA PRO A 22 11.43 -1.93 -13.39
C PRO A 22 10.04 -2.54 -13.50
N GLU A 23 9.07 -1.81 -14.03
CA GLU A 23 7.65 -2.19 -13.96
C GLU A 23 7.36 -3.56 -14.59
N ASP A 24 7.90 -3.84 -15.78
CA ASP A 24 7.69 -5.12 -16.46
C ASP A 24 8.21 -6.30 -15.64
N PHE A 25 9.37 -6.12 -14.99
CA PHE A 25 9.96 -7.13 -14.12
C PHE A 25 9.14 -7.30 -12.83
N PHE A 26 8.70 -6.20 -12.24
CA PHE A 26 7.79 -6.21 -11.11
C PHE A 26 6.49 -6.95 -11.45
N LEU A 27 5.84 -6.62 -12.56
CA LEU A 27 4.62 -7.28 -13.00
C LEU A 27 4.83 -8.77 -13.28
N PHE A 28 5.99 -9.16 -13.82
CA PHE A 28 6.35 -10.57 -13.98
C PHE A 28 6.41 -11.27 -12.61
N LEU A 29 7.13 -10.73 -11.65
CA LEU A 29 7.22 -11.30 -10.29
C LEU A 29 5.85 -11.45 -9.63
N THR A 30 4.92 -10.50 -9.83
CA THR A 30 3.56 -10.59 -9.28
C THR A 30 2.72 -11.73 -9.83
N ARG A 31 3.17 -12.40 -10.89
CA ARG A 31 2.53 -13.58 -11.49
C ARG A 31 3.10 -14.90 -11.01
N VAL A 32 4.28 -14.87 -10.39
CA VAL A 32 5.02 -16.09 -10.02
C VAL A 32 5.29 -16.21 -8.52
N THR A 33 5.08 -15.12 -7.76
CA THR A 33 5.24 -15.12 -6.30
C THR A 33 4.26 -14.17 -5.61
N PRO A 34 3.80 -14.45 -4.37
CA PRO A 34 3.01 -13.52 -3.58
C PRO A 34 3.76 -12.22 -3.30
N MET A 35 3.04 -11.09 -3.27
CA MET A 35 3.56 -9.80 -2.84
C MET A 35 3.28 -9.61 -1.36
N ILE A 36 4.26 -9.17 -0.59
CA ILE A 36 4.09 -8.81 0.81
C ILE A 36 3.94 -7.30 0.89
N ASN A 37 2.82 -6.81 1.42
CA ASN A 37 2.58 -5.38 1.62
C ASN A 37 2.29 -5.03 3.06
N VAL A 38 2.53 -3.77 3.41
CA VAL A 38 2.08 -3.16 4.66
C VAL A 38 0.92 -2.24 4.36
N ASP A 39 -0.08 -2.21 5.26
CA ASP A 39 -1.20 -1.28 5.25
C ASP A 39 -1.25 -0.56 6.60
N LEU A 40 -1.48 0.75 6.58
CA LEU A 40 -1.41 1.62 7.75
C LEU A 40 -2.81 1.94 8.27
N LEU A 41 -3.17 1.40 9.43
CA LEU A 41 -4.36 1.77 10.16
C LEU A 41 -4.05 2.98 11.05
N ILE A 42 -4.26 4.18 10.53
CA ILE A 42 -4.05 5.43 11.24
C ILE A 42 -5.38 5.92 11.78
N LYS A 43 -5.48 6.09 13.10
CA LYS A 43 -6.69 6.64 13.75
C LYS A 43 -6.38 7.93 14.48
N ASN A 44 -7.35 8.86 14.45
CA ASN A 44 -7.33 10.07 15.26
C ASN A 44 -7.97 9.83 16.64
N TYR A 45 -8.02 10.89 17.47
CA TYR A 45 -8.63 10.85 18.81
C TYR A 45 -10.14 10.57 18.80
N LYS A 46 -10.83 10.88 17.69
CA LYS A 46 -12.26 10.57 17.44
C LYS A 46 -12.48 9.15 16.93
N LYS A 47 -11.43 8.32 16.89
CA LYS A 47 -11.41 6.95 16.33
C LYS A 47 -11.72 6.88 14.83
N GLU A 48 -11.71 8.00 14.11
CA GLU A 48 -11.83 8.03 12.66
C GLU A 48 -10.56 7.49 12.01
N THR A 49 -10.70 6.81 10.86
CA THR A 49 -9.59 6.23 10.11
C THR A 49 -9.19 7.14 8.96
N LEU A 50 -7.89 7.40 8.81
CA LEU A 50 -7.34 8.10 7.66
C LEU A 50 -7.30 7.15 6.47
N LEU A 51 -7.94 7.55 5.36
CA LEU A 51 -7.86 6.85 4.08
C LEU A 51 -7.34 7.82 3.00
N THR A 52 -6.69 7.26 1.98
CA THR A 52 -6.24 7.98 0.80
C THR A 52 -7.07 7.58 -0.42
N TRP A 53 -7.21 8.50 -1.38
CA TRP A 53 -7.94 8.23 -2.62
C TRP A 53 -7.02 7.67 -3.70
N ARG A 54 -7.47 6.60 -4.33
CA ARG A 54 -6.83 5.99 -5.48
C ARG A 54 -7.63 6.24 -6.74
N GLN A 55 -6.95 6.70 -7.80
CA GLN A 55 -7.56 6.74 -9.13
C GLN A 55 -7.86 5.35 -9.68
N PRO A 56 -8.82 5.24 -10.61
CA PRO A 56 -9.01 4.03 -11.36
C PRO A 56 -7.73 3.74 -12.15
N GLY A 57 -7.21 2.55 -12.00
CA GLY A 57 -6.19 1.99 -12.88
C GLY A 57 -6.83 0.90 -13.73
N GLU A 58 -6.11 0.37 -14.69
CA GLU A 58 -6.59 -0.71 -15.58
C GLU A 58 -7.24 -1.90 -14.83
N LYS A 59 -6.99 -2.04 -13.51
CA LYS A 59 -7.34 -3.22 -12.72
C LYS A 59 -8.14 -2.96 -11.45
N TYR A 60 -8.27 -1.69 -11.05
CA TYR A 60 -9.02 -1.33 -9.84
C TYR A 60 -9.88 -0.10 -10.11
N PRO A 61 -11.17 -0.12 -9.73
CA PRO A 61 -11.97 1.08 -9.71
C PRO A 61 -11.37 2.09 -8.70
N ALA A 62 -11.64 3.37 -8.94
CA ALA A 62 -11.33 4.41 -7.97
C ALA A 62 -11.94 4.09 -6.60
N GLY A 63 -11.28 4.54 -5.54
CA GLY A 63 -11.82 4.33 -4.20
C GLY A 63 -10.87 4.69 -3.08
N TRP A 64 -11.44 4.80 -1.90
CA TRP A 64 -10.70 4.99 -0.66
C TRP A 64 -9.95 3.71 -0.27
N HIS A 65 -8.76 3.88 0.26
CA HIS A 65 -7.96 2.76 0.76
C HIS A 65 -7.09 3.19 1.94
N LEU A 66 -6.61 2.23 2.72
CA LEU A 66 -5.54 2.47 3.69
C LEU A 66 -4.25 2.80 2.94
N PRO A 67 -3.47 3.80 3.37
CA PRO A 67 -2.11 4.01 2.85
C PRO A 67 -1.32 2.71 2.96
N GLY A 68 -0.60 2.33 1.90
CA GLY A 68 0.09 1.04 1.89
C GLY A 68 1.13 0.89 0.80
N GLY A 69 2.02 -0.09 0.98
CA GLY A 69 3.09 -0.32 0.01
C GLY A 69 3.74 -1.69 0.13
N ILE A 70 4.27 -2.16 -0.99
CA ILE A 70 4.96 -3.44 -1.06
C ILE A 70 6.34 -3.31 -0.41
N ILE A 71 6.69 -4.26 0.46
CA ILE A 71 8.02 -4.37 1.07
C ILE A 71 9.04 -4.65 -0.03
N ARG A 72 10.13 -3.91 -0.04
CA ARG A 72 11.19 -4.06 -1.03
C ARG A 72 12.23 -5.09 -0.57
N PHE A 73 13.08 -5.49 -1.49
CA PHE A 73 14.18 -6.42 -1.18
C PHE A 73 15.08 -5.88 -0.06
N ASN A 74 15.38 -6.72 0.93
CA ASN A 74 16.18 -6.39 2.12
C ASN A 74 15.66 -5.20 2.94
N GLU A 75 14.36 -4.93 2.89
CA GLU A 75 13.69 -3.90 3.67
C GLU A 75 12.92 -4.52 4.84
N LYS A 76 13.08 -3.95 6.04
CA LYS A 76 12.24 -4.31 7.18
C LYS A 76 10.83 -3.76 6.98
N ALA A 77 9.79 -4.54 7.32
CA ALA A 77 8.40 -4.10 7.21
C ALA A 77 8.14 -2.75 7.91
N ILE A 78 8.75 -2.54 9.08
CA ILE A 78 8.62 -1.29 9.83
C ILE A 78 9.20 -0.06 9.07
N ASN A 79 10.25 -0.26 8.29
CA ASN A 79 10.83 0.81 7.46
C ASN A 79 9.85 1.15 6.32
N ARG A 80 9.23 0.14 5.70
CA ARG A 80 8.20 0.36 4.67
C ARG A 80 6.99 1.10 5.24
N VAL A 81 6.56 0.79 6.47
CA VAL A 81 5.48 1.51 7.17
C VAL A 81 5.79 3.01 7.27
N ASN A 82 7.01 3.37 7.70
CA ASN A 82 7.44 4.76 7.79
C ASN A 82 7.56 5.44 6.42
N GLU A 83 8.10 4.74 5.42
CA GLU A 83 8.23 5.27 4.05
C GLU A 83 6.87 5.51 3.39
N VAL A 84 5.89 4.63 3.61
CA VAL A 84 4.52 4.83 3.12
C VAL A 84 3.91 6.10 3.71
N ALA A 85 4.02 6.31 5.02
CA ALA A 85 3.51 7.53 5.65
C ALA A 85 4.16 8.80 5.10
N LYS A 86 5.48 8.76 4.87
CA LYS A 86 6.24 9.87 4.27
C LYS A 86 5.84 10.13 2.82
N LEU A 87 5.74 9.09 2.00
CA LEU A 87 5.49 9.21 0.57
C LEU A 87 4.02 9.57 0.25
N GLU A 88 3.06 8.92 0.92
CA GLU A 88 1.64 9.12 0.62
C GLU A 88 1.01 10.27 1.39
N LEU A 89 1.51 10.55 2.61
CA LEU A 89 0.89 11.53 3.50
C LEU A 89 1.79 12.73 3.82
N GLY A 90 3.08 12.66 3.49
CA GLY A 90 4.05 13.71 3.86
C GLY A 90 4.22 13.87 5.36
N CYS A 91 4.01 12.81 6.15
CA CYS A 91 4.04 12.87 7.61
C CYS A 91 4.91 11.78 8.23
N SER A 92 5.22 11.95 9.52
CA SER A 92 5.83 10.92 10.36
C SER A 92 4.80 10.28 11.29
N ILE A 93 5.02 9.00 11.61
CA ILE A 93 4.12 8.20 12.43
C ILE A 93 4.86 7.44 13.51
N LYS A 94 4.13 7.00 14.53
CA LYS A 94 4.51 5.91 15.44
C LYS A 94 3.64 4.71 15.09
N SER A 95 4.27 3.57 14.84
CA SER A 95 3.57 2.32 14.54
C SER A 95 3.77 1.28 15.63
N ALA A 96 2.88 0.31 15.72
CA ALA A 96 3.10 -0.90 16.49
C ALA A 96 4.35 -1.64 15.99
N SER A 97 5.04 -2.37 16.86
CA SER A 97 6.23 -3.16 16.52
C SER A 97 5.92 -4.39 15.65
N LYS A 98 4.68 -4.88 15.70
CA LYS A 98 4.18 -6.03 14.95
C LYS A 98 2.87 -5.67 14.25
N PRO A 99 2.54 -6.33 13.13
CA PRO A 99 1.23 -6.18 12.51
C PRO A 99 0.14 -6.69 13.47
N ILE A 100 -0.97 -5.97 13.52
CA ILE A 100 -2.16 -6.35 14.33
C ILE A 100 -3.06 -7.34 13.60
N PHE A 101 -2.86 -7.50 12.29
CA PHE A 101 -3.62 -8.42 11.45
C PHE A 101 -2.79 -8.81 10.22
N ILE A 102 -2.84 -10.07 9.87
CA ILE A 102 -2.20 -10.62 8.66
C ILE A 102 -3.28 -11.33 7.85
N LYS A 103 -3.34 -11.07 6.56
CA LYS A 103 -4.33 -11.69 5.68
C LYS A 103 -3.77 -11.94 4.29
N GLU A 104 -4.03 -13.13 3.77
CA GLU A 104 -3.89 -13.41 2.34
C GLU A 104 -5.05 -12.78 1.57
N ILE A 105 -4.72 -12.22 0.41
CA ILE A 105 -5.67 -11.60 -0.50
C ILE A 105 -5.47 -12.19 -1.89
N PHE A 106 -6.55 -12.79 -2.42
CA PHE A 106 -6.58 -13.31 -3.77
C PHE A 106 -7.53 -12.46 -4.62
N LEU A 107 -7.06 -11.99 -5.77
CA LEU A 107 -7.83 -11.18 -6.70
C LEU A 107 -7.93 -11.89 -8.05
N LYS A 108 -9.11 -11.85 -8.66
CA LYS A 108 -9.35 -12.44 -9.99
C LYS A 108 -8.75 -11.56 -11.09
N GLN A 109 -7.43 -11.54 -11.20
CA GLN A 109 -6.69 -10.77 -12.21
C GLN A 109 -5.32 -11.40 -12.47
N ARG A 110 -4.70 -11.12 -13.64
CA ARG A 110 -3.42 -11.71 -14.02
C ARG A 110 -2.24 -11.21 -13.20
N ASN A 111 -2.10 -9.90 -13.07
CA ASN A 111 -1.00 -9.27 -12.33
C ASN A 111 -1.49 -8.85 -10.94
N ARG A 112 -0.59 -8.86 -9.94
CA ARG A 112 -0.90 -8.39 -8.59
C ARG A 112 -2.14 -9.07 -8.01
N SER A 113 -2.24 -10.38 -8.20
CA SER A 113 -3.40 -11.17 -7.80
C SER A 113 -3.28 -11.77 -6.40
N HIS A 114 -2.07 -11.99 -5.90
CA HIS A 114 -1.81 -12.63 -4.62
C HIS A 114 -0.96 -11.74 -3.72
N PHE A 115 -1.52 -11.40 -2.54
CA PHE A 115 -0.84 -10.60 -1.53
C PHE A 115 -0.88 -11.28 -0.17
N ILE A 116 0.17 -11.06 0.63
CA ILE A 116 0.17 -11.25 2.08
C ILE A 116 0.19 -9.84 2.67
N SER A 117 -0.91 -9.42 3.26
CA SER A 117 -1.09 -8.05 3.74
C SER A 117 -0.89 -7.98 5.26
N LEU A 118 -0.03 -7.06 5.68
CA LEU A 118 0.37 -6.81 7.06
C LEU A 118 -0.25 -5.48 7.52
N LEU A 119 -1.29 -5.52 8.36
CA LEU A 119 -1.93 -4.32 8.89
C LEU A 119 -1.20 -3.82 10.14
N TYR A 120 -0.68 -2.61 10.09
CA TYR A 120 -0.02 -1.96 11.23
C TYR A 120 -0.91 -0.87 11.83
N LYS A 121 -1.12 -0.92 13.16
CA LYS A 121 -1.73 0.18 13.89
C LYS A 121 -0.73 1.32 14.03
N CYS A 122 -1.13 2.53 13.61
CA CYS A 122 -0.27 3.70 13.56
C CYS A 122 -0.97 4.92 14.20
N THR A 123 -0.16 5.84 14.73
CA THR A 123 -0.58 7.17 15.20
C THR A 123 0.30 8.23 14.56
N LEU A 124 -0.28 9.37 14.22
CA LEU A 124 0.46 10.49 13.65
C LEU A 124 1.42 11.09 14.69
N LYS A 125 2.65 11.38 14.27
CA LYS A 125 3.59 12.25 15.01
C LYS A 125 3.55 13.68 14.47
N THR A 126 3.37 13.82 13.16
CA THR A 126 3.17 15.11 12.50
C THR A 126 1.89 15.06 11.66
N ASN A 127 1.30 16.21 11.40
CA ASN A 127 0.10 16.28 10.56
C ASN A 127 0.41 15.85 9.11
N PRO A 128 -0.52 15.16 8.44
CA PRO A 128 -0.42 14.90 7.02
C PRO A 128 -0.39 16.19 6.21
N ASN A 129 0.18 16.13 5.01
CA ASN A 129 0.24 17.28 4.12
C ASN A 129 -1.18 17.83 3.85
N ILE A 130 -1.46 19.02 4.38
CA ILE A 130 -2.77 19.66 4.31
C ILE A 130 -3.21 19.96 2.88
N LYS A 131 -2.27 20.17 1.94
CA LYS A 131 -2.57 20.41 0.53
C LYS A 131 -3.20 19.19 -0.16
N LEU A 132 -3.04 18.00 0.43
CA LEU A 132 -3.62 16.73 -0.03
C LEU A 132 -4.91 16.37 0.72
N LYS A 133 -5.38 17.22 1.62
CA LYS A 133 -6.64 16.98 2.30
C LYS A 133 -7.79 17.13 1.31
N TYR A 134 -8.64 16.11 1.24
CA TYR A 134 -9.89 16.18 0.49
C TYR A 134 -10.90 17.03 1.26
N GLU A 135 -11.56 17.94 0.58
CA GLU A 135 -12.59 18.82 1.15
C GLU A 135 -13.94 18.59 0.47
N ASP A 136 -14.00 18.71 -0.86
CA ASP A 136 -15.25 18.58 -1.63
C ASP A 136 -15.00 18.14 -3.08
N GLY A 137 -16.08 17.91 -3.83
CA GLY A 137 -16.09 17.53 -5.25
C GLY A 137 -15.62 16.10 -5.51
N GLU A 138 -14.99 15.87 -6.66
CA GLU A 138 -14.41 14.56 -7.00
C GLU A 138 -13.01 14.40 -6.38
N PRO A 139 -12.78 13.34 -5.58
CA PRO A 139 -11.45 13.12 -4.99
C PRO A 139 -10.37 12.90 -6.05
N LYS A 140 -9.21 13.51 -5.84
CA LYS A 140 -8.02 13.36 -6.70
C LYS A 140 -7.05 12.34 -6.11
N PRO A 141 -6.18 11.72 -6.92
CA PRO A 141 -5.19 10.76 -6.45
C PRO A 141 -4.34 11.31 -5.31
N GLY A 142 -4.14 10.49 -4.28
CA GLY A 142 -3.32 10.84 -3.13
C GLY A 142 -4.01 11.77 -2.13
N GLN A 143 -5.21 12.29 -2.43
CA GLN A 143 -5.96 13.03 -1.43
C GLN A 143 -6.37 12.13 -0.27
N TRP A 144 -6.36 12.67 0.95
CA TRP A 144 -6.70 11.96 2.17
C TRP A 144 -7.83 12.64 2.93
N MET A 145 -8.61 11.83 3.68
CA MET A 145 -9.57 12.34 4.66
C MET A 145 -9.79 11.35 5.81
N TRP A 146 -10.39 11.84 6.89
CA TRP A 146 -10.83 11.04 8.02
C TRP A 146 -12.22 10.45 7.76
N HIS A 147 -12.36 9.16 8.03
CA HIS A 147 -13.62 8.44 7.89
C HIS A 147 -14.09 7.89 9.24
N LYS A 148 -15.32 8.21 9.62
CA LYS A 148 -15.98 7.68 10.85
C LYS A 148 -16.35 6.21 10.70
N LYS A 149 -16.59 5.76 9.48
CA LYS A 149 -17.01 4.39 9.11
C LYS A 149 -16.40 4.02 7.77
N SER A 150 -16.36 2.72 7.47
CA SER A 150 -15.97 2.23 6.16
C SER A 150 -16.80 2.89 5.04
N PRO A 151 -16.19 3.62 4.09
CA PRO A 151 -16.91 4.24 3.00
C PRO A 151 -17.48 3.19 2.03
N LYS A 152 -18.57 3.55 1.31
CA LYS A 152 -19.18 2.65 0.29
C LYS A 152 -18.19 2.29 -0.82
N ASN A 153 -17.39 3.26 -1.23
CA ASN A 153 -16.36 3.15 -2.27
C ASN A 153 -14.97 2.76 -1.71
N LEU A 154 -14.92 2.01 -0.60
CA LEU A 154 -13.69 1.33 -0.17
C LEU A 154 -13.27 0.32 -1.24
N ILE A 155 -12.01 0.35 -1.69
CA ILE A 155 -11.51 -0.58 -2.71
C ILE A 155 -11.70 -2.03 -2.28
N LYS A 156 -11.97 -2.92 -3.26
CA LYS A 156 -12.29 -4.33 -3.00
C LYS A 156 -11.24 -5.06 -2.14
N PRO A 157 -9.92 -4.93 -2.39
CA PRO A 157 -8.91 -5.59 -1.56
C PRO A 157 -8.97 -5.18 -0.09
N HIS A 158 -9.35 -3.93 0.22
CA HIS A 158 -9.39 -3.42 1.59
C HIS A 158 -10.69 -3.70 2.35
N LYS A 159 -11.67 -4.35 1.71
CA LYS A 159 -12.90 -4.79 2.40
C LYS A 159 -12.64 -5.75 3.56
N ILE A 160 -11.51 -6.46 3.55
CA ILE A 160 -11.04 -7.30 4.66
C ILE A 160 -10.79 -6.52 5.96
N TYR A 161 -10.59 -5.20 5.86
CA TYR A 161 -10.31 -4.32 6.99
C TYR A 161 -11.54 -3.63 7.58
N LYS A 162 -12.75 -3.86 7.04
CA LYS A 162 -13.99 -3.19 7.48
C LYS A 162 -14.19 -3.20 8.99
N LYS A 163 -13.80 -4.30 9.67
CA LYS A 163 -13.94 -4.43 11.13
C LYS A 163 -13.00 -3.51 11.93
N PHE A 164 -12.01 -2.91 11.27
CA PHE A 164 -11.05 -1.99 11.90
C PHE A 164 -11.35 -0.51 11.58
N LEU A 165 -12.18 -0.23 10.55
CA LEU A 165 -12.50 1.12 10.06
C LEU A 165 -13.61 1.79 10.84
#